data_d6d4d86a8e559a58ea01b31c211753d0
#
_entry.id   d6d4d86a8e559a58ea01b31c211753d0
#
_cell.length_a   1.000
_cell.length_b   1.000
_cell.length_c   1.000
_cell.angle_alpha   90.00
_cell.angle_beta   90.00
_cell.angle_gamma   90.00
#
_symmetry.space_group_name_H-M   'P 1'
#
loop_
_entity.id
_entity.type
_entity.pdbx_description
1 polymer ?
#
loop_
_entity_poly.entity_id
_entity_poly.type
_entity_poly.pdbx_seq_one_letter_code
_entity_poly.pdbx_strand_id
1 'polypeptide(L)'
;MKTKLKPQQKALLIFIVLVVAIMLNNFSNWRNYTNLSKNFSSIYKDRIMPSGYIYQLHDHLYQKKLLLQQPGIPQAEKAAVIARHNKEVSAIIKAYENTYLTPAEENYWRHFKNSLLQYNITEAGYLVNVDSNRYDLATLQQHFIHSQEVLKKLSDLQATEADLLGKSSHYIINSSRIQTYLELILLMILVVAGIIIINSSAQQASSLYNYPGMNSYN
;
A
#
# COMPACT_ATOMS: atom_id res chain seq x y z
N MET A 1 -29.04 -26.15 41.67
CA MET A 1 -29.41 -27.26 40.71
C MET A 1 -28.48 -27.20 39.52
N LYS A 2 -27.48 -28.11 39.39
CA LYS A 2 -26.67 -28.23 38.19
C LYS A 2 -27.43 -29.15 37.21
N THR A 3 -28.16 -28.57 36.27
CA THR A 3 -28.77 -29.33 35.17
C THR A 3 -27.66 -29.92 34.31
N LYS A 4 -27.43 -31.23 34.42
CA LYS A 4 -26.52 -31.96 33.54
C LYS A 4 -27.13 -31.99 32.13
N LEU A 5 -26.57 -31.22 31.20
CA LEU A 5 -26.92 -31.20 29.78
C LEU A 5 -26.85 -32.64 29.23
N LYS A 6 -27.87 -33.06 28.47
CA LYS A 6 -27.86 -34.33 27.74
C LYS A 6 -26.71 -34.36 26.73
N PRO A 7 -26.14 -35.53 26.38
CA PRO A 7 -25.02 -35.62 25.44
C PRO A 7 -25.29 -34.93 24.10
N GLN A 8 -26.49 -34.99 23.58
CA GLN A 8 -26.93 -34.31 22.34
C GLN A 8 -26.90 -32.78 22.47
N GLN A 9 -27.28 -32.22 23.64
CA GLN A 9 -27.22 -30.76 23.87
C GLN A 9 -25.79 -30.27 23.96
N LYS A 10 -24.87 -31.07 24.51
CA LYS A 10 -23.45 -30.77 24.54
C LYS A 10 -22.85 -30.74 23.12
N ALA A 11 -23.19 -31.77 22.30
CA ALA A 11 -22.73 -31.85 20.93
C ALA A 11 -23.25 -30.68 20.08
N LEU A 12 -24.52 -30.30 20.22
CA LEU A 12 -25.10 -29.14 19.53
C LEU A 12 -24.41 -27.84 19.96
N LEU A 13 -24.12 -27.67 21.24
CA LEU A 13 -23.44 -26.50 21.75
C LEU A 13 -22.02 -26.39 21.17
N ILE A 14 -21.26 -27.48 21.11
CA ILE A 14 -19.94 -27.54 20.49
C ILE A 14 -20.04 -27.17 19.01
N PHE A 15 -21.01 -27.70 18.29
CA PHE A 15 -21.23 -27.39 16.89
C PHE A 15 -21.49 -25.89 16.66
N ILE A 16 -22.36 -25.28 17.46
CA ILE A 16 -22.63 -23.83 17.39
C ILE A 16 -21.38 -23.02 17.66
N VAL A 17 -20.59 -23.38 18.68
CA VAL A 17 -19.32 -22.69 19.00
C VAL A 17 -18.34 -22.78 17.83
N LEU A 18 -18.21 -23.93 17.19
CA LEU A 18 -17.34 -24.10 16.00
C LEU A 18 -17.81 -23.24 14.83
N VAL A 19 -19.11 -23.21 14.54
CA VAL A 19 -19.67 -22.37 13.47
C VAL A 19 -19.39 -20.89 13.73
N VAL A 20 -19.58 -20.42 14.96
CA VAL A 20 -19.29 -19.04 15.35
C VAL A 20 -17.80 -18.74 15.21
N ALA A 21 -16.92 -19.65 15.62
CA ALA A 21 -15.47 -19.49 15.48
C ALA A 21 -15.05 -19.35 14.00
N ILE A 22 -15.62 -20.17 13.10
CA ILE A 22 -15.38 -20.09 11.66
C ILE A 22 -15.87 -18.75 11.10
N MET A 23 -17.06 -18.28 11.50
CA MET A 23 -17.59 -16.99 11.07
C MET A 23 -16.68 -15.82 11.50
N LEU A 24 -16.19 -15.83 12.73
CA LEU A 24 -15.26 -14.81 13.23
C LEU A 24 -13.93 -14.83 12.48
N ASN A 25 -13.40 -16.03 12.17
CA ASN A 25 -12.18 -16.16 11.38
C ASN A 25 -12.37 -15.64 9.96
N ASN A 26 -13.46 -15.95 9.28
CA ASN A 26 -13.78 -15.41 7.95
C ASN A 26 -13.90 -13.88 7.95
N PHE A 27 -14.52 -13.30 8.97
CA PHE A 27 -14.61 -11.85 9.10
C PHE A 27 -13.23 -11.21 9.27
N SER A 28 -12.33 -11.83 10.06
CA SER A 28 -10.94 -11.38 10.21
C SER A 28 -10.19 -11.45 8.89
N ASN A 29 -10.32 -12.55 8.14
CA ASN A 29 -9.71 -12.71 6.83
C ASN A 29 -10.19 -11.64 5.84
N TRP A 30 -11.48 -11.34 5.81
CA TRP A 30 -12.00 -10.29 4.93
C TRP A 30 -11.38 -8.91 5.22
N ARG A 31 -11.20 -8.56 6.51
CA ARG A 31 -10.49 -7.33 6.90
C ARG A 31 -9.03 -7.34 6.44
N ASN A 32 -8.35 -8.47 6.55
CA ASN A 32 -6.98 -8.65 6.09
C ASN A 32 -6.85 -8.42 4.59
N TYR A 33 -7.73 -8.99 3.76
CA TYR A 33 -7.77 -8.78 2.32
C TYR A 33 -8.05 -7.32 1.95
N THR A 34 -8.96 -6.67 2.66
CA THR A 34 -9.25 -5.23 2.45
C THR A 34 -8.02 -4.37 2.75
N ASN A 35 -7.32 -4.63 3.86
CA ASN A 35 -6.10 -3.91 4.21
C ASN A 35 -4.97 -4.17 3.22
N LEU A 36 -4.83 -5.41 2.76
CA LEU A 36 -3.84 -5.77 1.74
C LEU A 36 -4.10 -5.03 0.42
N SER A 37 -5.35 -4.98 -0.03
CA SER A 37 -5.76 -4.22 -1.22
C SER A 37 -5.46 -2.72 -1.09
N LYS A 38 -5.71 -2.14 0.10
CA LYS A 38 -5.35 -0.74 0.39
C LYS A 38 -3.85 -0.51 0.33
N ASN A 39 -3.05 -1.40 0.94
CA ASN A 39 -1.59 -1.30 0.92
C ASN A 39 -1.05 -1.34 -0.52
N PHE A 40 -1.53 -2.25 -1.37
CA PHE A 40 -1.12 -2.32 -2.77
C PHE A 40 -1.52 -1.08 -3.55
N SER A 41 -2.74 -0.57 -3.34
CA SER A 41 -3.18 0.67 -3.96
C SER A 41 -2.30 1.86 -3.54
N SER A 42 -1.95 1.95 -2.25
CA SER A 42 -1.08 2.99 -1.72
C SER A 42 0.36 2.85 -2.24
N ILE A 43 0.91 1.63 -2.30
CA ILE A 43 2.23 1.39 -2.91
C ILE A 43 2.25 1.94 -4.35
N TYR A 44 1.23 1.63 -5.15
CA TYR A 44 1.19 2.08 -6.53
C TYR A 44 0.98 3.61 -6.64
N LYS A 45 -0.09 4.13 -6.04
CA LYS A 45 -0.51 5.52 -6.21
C LYS A 45 0.35 6.52 -5.46
N ASP A 46 0.79 6.15 -4.25
CA ASP A 46 1.42 7.07 -3.32
C ASP A 46 2.94 6.86 -3.22
N ARG A 47 3.51 5.83 -3.89
CA ARG A 47 4.95 5.55 -3.87
C ARG A 47 5.54 5.39 -5.28
N ILE A 48 4.98 4.52 -6.10
CA ILE A 48 5.52 4.26 -7.46
C ILE A 48 5.28 5.48 -8.36
N MET A 49 4.06 6.00 -8.40
CA MET A 49 3.75 7.17 -9.23
C MET A 49 4.56 8.40 -8.83
N PRO A 50 4.64 8.80 -7.54
CA PRO A 50 5.51 9.88 -7.10
C PRO A 50 6.98 9.67 -7.42
N SER A 51 7.51 8.45 -7.27
CA SER A 51 8.89 8.14 -7.67
C SER A 51 9.14 8.41 -9.16
N GLY A 52 8.16 8.08 -10.01
CA GLY A 52 8.19 8.42 -11.44
C GLY A 52 8.24 9.94 -11.68
N TYR A 53 7.48 10.71 -10.93
CA TYR A 53 7.50 12.18 -11.00
C TYR A 53 8.85 12.76 -10.54
N ILE A 54 9.42 12.24 -9.45
CA ILE A 54 10.75 12.63 -8.97
C ILE A 54 11.80 12.38 -10.06
N TYR A 55 11.76 11.20 -10.70
CA TYR A 55 12.65 10.87 -11.81
C TYR A 55 12.52 11.86 -12.98
N GLN A 56 11.29 12.17 -13.39
CA GLN A 56 11.05 13.14 -14.47
C GLN A 56 11.56 14.55 -14.11
N LEU A 57 11.35 15.02 -12.87
CA LEU A 57 11.91 16.29 -12.39
C LEU A 57 13.43 16.30 -12.46
N HIS A 58 14.06 15.20 -12.03
CA HIS A 58 15.51 15.04 -12.12
C HIS A 58 15.99 15.15 -13.58
N ASP A 59 15.33 14.43 -14.50
CA ASP A 59 15.69 14.43 -15.92
C ASP A 59 15.56 15.83 -16.54
N HIS A 60 14.41 16.50 -16.35
CA HIS A 60 14.21 17.84 -16.89
C HIS A 60 15.25 18.85 -16.38
N LEU A 61 15.58 18.82 -15.09
CA LEU A 61 16.62 19.68 -14.53
C LEU A 61 18.01 19.37 -15.13
N TYR A 62 18.30 18.10 -15.35
CA TYR A 62 19.54 17.65 -15.96
C TYR A 62 19.64 18.10 -17.43
N GLN A 63 18.58 17.95 -18.21
CA GLN A 63 18.52 18.41 -19.60
C GLN A 63 18.71 19.94 -19.71
N LYS A 64 18.06 20.70 -18.83
CA LYS A 64 18.26 22.16 -18.76
C LYS A 64 19.73 22.53 -18.48
N LYS A 65 20.35 21.84 -17.49
CA LYS A 65 21.78 22.06 -17.18
C LYS A 65 22.67 21.77 -18.39
N LEU A 66 22.49 20.64 -19.06
CA LEU A 66 23.27 20.27 -20.25
C LEU A 66 23.14 21.33 -21.35
N LEU A 67 21.91 21.79 -21.61
CA LEU A 67 21.66 22.82 -22.63
C LEU A 67 22.35 24.13 -22.31
N LEU A 68 22.36 24.54 -21.04
CA LEU A 68 23.03 25.79 -20.62
C LEU A 68 24.54 25.73 -20.79
N GLN A 69 25.11 24.54 -20.58
CA GLN A 69 26.57 24.31 -20.73
C GLN A 69 26.99 24.11 -22.18
N GLN A 70 26.08 23.90 -23.12
CA GLN A 70 26.40 23.62 -24.53
C GLN A 70 26.84 24.87 -25.24
N PRO A 71 28.09 24.91 -25.80
CA PRO A 71 28.55 26.06 -26.58
C PRO A 71 27.88 26.11 -27.94
N GLY A 72 27.85 27.32 -28.54
CA GLY A 72 27.37 27.50 -29.91
C GLY A 72 25.86 27.61 -30.13
N ILE A 73 25.04 27.34 -29.12
CA ILE A 73 23.61 27.57 -29.19
C ILE A 73 23.26 28.99 -28.77
N PRO A 74 22.51 29.75 -29.59
CA PRO A 74 22.09 31.11 -29.24
C PRO A 74 21.25 31.14 -27.95
N GLN A 75 21.42 32.19 -27.12
CA GLN A 75 20.68 32.31 -25.85
C GLN A 75 19.16 32.31 -26.03
N ALA A 76 18.65 32.91 -27.12
CA ALA A 76 17.23 32.92 -27.42
C ALA A 76 16.69 31.49 -27.69
N GLU A 77 17.45 30.62 -28.35
CA GLU A 77 17.10 29.23 -28.59
C GLU A 77 17.13 28.42 -27.28
N LYS A 78 18.19 28.59 -26.47
CA LYS A 78 18.25 28.00 -25.12
C LYS A 78 17.04 28.40 -24.30
N ALA A 79 16.67 29.66 -24.26
CA ALA A 79 15.54 30.19 -23.51
C ALA A 79 14.21 29.52 -23.95
N ALA A 80 14.00 29.34 -25.26
CA ALA A 80 12.79 28.69 -25.79
C ALA A 80 12.67 27.23 -25.36
N VAL A 81 13.77 26.47 -25.40
CA VAL A 81 13.78 25.06 -24.96
C VAL A 81 13.59 24.96 -23.45
N ILE A 82 14.25 25.82 -22.67
CA ILE A 82 14.12 25.89 -21.21
C ILE A 82 12.68 26.23 -20.79
N ALA A 83 12.01 27.14 -21.50
CA ALA A 83 10.61 27.48 -21.24
C ALA A 83 9.69 26.26 -21.40
N ARG A 84 9.95 25.39 -22.37
CA ARG A 84 9.22 24.12 -22.53
C ARG A 84 9.46 23.18 -21.35
N HIS A 85 10.72 22.97 -20.94
CA HIS A 85 11.04 22.16 -19.76
C HIS A 85 10.38 22.72 -18.50
N ASN A 86 10.36 24.03 -18.32
CA ASN A 86 9.72 24.67 -17.16
C ASN A 86 8.21 24.44 -17.13
N LYS A 87 7.55 24.41 -18.29
CA LYS A 87 6.13 24.06 -18.40
C LYS A 87 5.88 22.62 -17.99
N GLU A 88 6.70 21.67 -18.44
CA GLU A 88 6.60 20.25 -18.10
C GLU A 88 6.89 20.03 -16.62
N VAL A 89 7.95 20.64 -16.08
CA VAL A 89 8.24 20.62 -14.63
C VAL A 89 7.06 21.13 -13.81
N SER A 90 6.40 22.20 -14.23
CA SER A 90 5.21 22.74 -13.55
C SER A 90 4.03 21.77 -13.57
N ALA A 91 3.85 21.03 -14.66
CA ALA A 91 2.81 20.00 -14.76
C ALA A 91 3.11 18.80 -13.84
N ILE A 92 4.38 18.37 -13.79
CA ILE A 92 4.82 17.27 -12.91
C ILE A 92 4.66 17.66 -11.43
N ILE A 93 5.00 18.90 -11.06
CA ILE A 93 4.80 19.43 -9.70
C ILE A 93 3.33 19.30 -9.28
N LYS A 94 2.40 19.74 -10.15
CA LYS A 94 0.96 19.60 -9.88
C LYS A 94 0.53 18.13 -9.75
N ALA A 95 1.06 17.24 -10.58
CA ALA A 95 0.76 15.81 -10.52
C ALA A 95 1.27 15.19 -9.20
N TYR A 96 2.47 15.54 -8.77
CA TYR A 96 3.04 15.11 -7.49
C TYR A 96 2.21 15.61 -6.30
N GLU A 97 1.80 16.87 -6.30
CA GLU A 97 0.99 17.47 -5.23
C GLU A 97 -0.44 16.87 -5.12
N ASN A 98 -0.91 16.18 -6.14
CA ASN A 98 -2.17 15.43 -6.12
C ASN A 98 -2.04 14.03 -5.51
N THR A 99 -0.83 13.58 -5.18
CA THR A 99 -0.60 12.32 -4.47
C THR A 99 -0.66 12.51 -2.96
N TYR A 100 -0.81 11.41 -2.20
CA TYR A 100 -0.74 11.50 -0.75
C TYR A 100 0.70 11.73 -0.30
N LEU A 101 0.93 12.84 0.39
CA LEU A 101 2.22 13.19 0.98
C LEU A 101 2.22 12.92 2.48
N THR A 102 3.24 12.22 2.97
CA THR A 102 3.48 12.15 4.42
C THR A 102 4.03 13.49 4.93
N PRO A 103 3.96 13.79 6.24
CA PRO A 103 4.53 15.02 6.80
C PRO A 103 6.02 15.21 6.49
N ALA A 104 6.78 14.11 6.41
CA ALA A 104 8.19 14.13 6.04
C ALA A 104 8.39 14.50 4.56
N GLU A 105 7.58 13.92 3.66
CA GLU A 105 7.57 14.24 2.23
C GLU A 105 7.18 15.69 1.99
N GLU A 106 6.15 16.19 2.66
CA GLU A 106 5.69 17.56 2.55
C GLU A 106 6.79 18.56 2.92
N ASN A 107 7.58 18.25 3.95
CA ASN A 107 8.73 19.05 4.32
C ASN A 107 9.81 19.07 3.25
N TYR A 108 10.27 17.91 2.75
CA TYR A 108 11.26 17.85 1.67
C TYR A 108 10.72 18.43 0.36
N TRP A 109 9.44 18.26 0.07
CA TRP A 109 8.80 18.83 -1.10
C TRP A 109 8.82 20.36 -1.09
N ARG A 110 8.56 20.98 0.05
CA ARG A 110 8.68 22.42 0.24
C ARG A 110 10.12 22.89 0.03
N HIS A 111 11.10 22.17 0.57
CA HIS A 111 12.52 22.47 0.33
C HIS A 111 12.87 22.35 -1.16
N PHE A 112 12.38 21.34 -1.84
CA PHE A 112 12.59 21.20 -3.29
C PHE A 112 12.01 22.39 -4.06
N LYS A 113 10.78 22.78 -3.81
CA LYS A 113 10.16 23.94 -4.49
C LYS A 113 10.94 25.23 -4.27
N ASN A 114 11.41 25.45 -3.07
CA ASN A 114 12.26 26.63 -2.77
C ASN A 114 13.60 26.57 -3.51
N SER A 115 14.25 25.41 -3.55
CA SER A 115 15.49 25.20 -4.28
C SER A 115 15.30 25.39 -5.79
N LEU A 116 14.22 24.84 -6.35
CA LEU A 116 13.85 25.01 -7.75
C LEU A 116 13.58 26.48 -8.10
N LEU A 117 12.94 27.23 -7.20
CA LEU A 117 12.71 28.65 -7.40
C LEU A 117 14.05 29.42 -7.52
N GLN A 118 15.02 29.14 -6.64
CA GLN A 118 16.35 29.76 -6.70
C GLN A 118 17.09 29.37 -7.99
N TYR A 119 17.02 28.09 -8.37
CA TYR A 119 17.56 27.61 -9.63
C TYR A 119 16.98 28.40 -10.83
N ASN A 120 15.65 28.51 -10.91
CA ASN A 120 14.97 29.19 -12.01
C ASN A 120 15.25 30.68 -12.07
N ILE A 121 15.41 31.35 -10.90
CA ILE A 121 15.81 32.76 -10.84
C ILE A 121 17.24 32.94 -11.40
N THR A 122 18.18 32.11 -10.99
CA THR A 122 19.56 32.14 -11.46
C THR A 122 19.66 31.82 -12.95
N GLU A 123 18.90 30.83 -13.41
CA GLU A 123 18.79 30.44 -14.82
C GLU A 123 18.28 31.57 -15.70
N ALA A 124 17.23 32.26 -15.28
CA ALA A 124 16.68 33.40 -16.00
C ALA A 124 17.69 34.56 -16.07
N GLY A 125 18.35 34.87 -14.96
CA GLY A 125 19.41 35.89 -14.92
C GLY A 125 20.61 35.57 -15.81
N TYR A 126 21.04 34.30 -15.84
CA TYR A 126 22.10 33.81 -16.71
C TYR A 126 21.76 33.96 -18.20
N LEU A 127 20.51 33.63 -18.59
CA LEU A 127 20.04 33.73 -19.98
C LEU A 127 19.95 35.19 -20.48
N VAL A 128 19.70 36.15 -19.59
CA VAL A 128 19.57 37.58 -19.96
C VAL A 128 20.88 38.37 -19.72
N ASN A 129 21.94 37.73 -19.24
CA ASN A 129 23.23 38.36 -18.92
C ASN A 129 23.15 39.59 -17.99
N VAL A 130 22.21 39.59 -17.03
CA VAL A 130 21.93 40.76 -16.15
C VAL A 130 22.96 40.94 -15.08
N ASP A 131 23.85 40.21 -14.75
CA ASP A 131 24.93 40.38 -13.78
C ASP A 131 25.82 39.14 -13.76
N SER A 132 26.97 39.23 -14.42
CA SER A 132 27.86 38.08 -14.61
C SER A 132 28.44 37.51 -13.32
N ASN A 133 28.45 38.27 -12.21
CA ASN A 133 28.96 37.78 -10.93
C ASN A 133 27.90 37.07 -10.08
N ARG A 134 26.63 37.40 -10.28
CA ARG A 134 25.53 36.82 -9.50
C ARG A 134 24.82 35.65 -10.19
N TYR A 135 24.81 35.66 -11.52
CA TYR A 135 24.12 34.68 -12.35
C TYR A 135 25.11 33.93 -13.26
N ASP A 136 26.19 33.44 -12.66
CA ASP A 136 27.21 32.66 -13.36
C ASP A 136 26.89 31.16 -13.37
N LEU A 137 27.64 30.43 -14.19
CA LEU A 137 27.48 28.95 -14.27
C LEU A 137 27.81 28.24 -12.97
N ALA A 138 28.71 28.82 -12.12
CA ALA A 138 29.08 28.19 -10.86
C ALA A 138 27.91 28.26 -9.85
N THR A 139 27.27 29.42 -9.72
CA THR A 139 26.06 29.60 -8.89
C THR A 139 24.92 28.76 -9.38
N LEU A 140 24.69 28.69 -10.69
CA LEU A 140 23.68 27.82 -11.29
C LEU A 140 23.95 26.36 -10.99
N GLN A 141 25.21 25.93 -11.06
CA GLN A 141 25.60 24.54 -10.71
C GLN A 141 25.35 24.24 -9.23
N GLN A 142 25.57 25.16 -8.32
CA GLN A 142 25.25 24.97 -6.89
C GLN A 142 23.76 24.79 -6.66
N HIS A 143 22.91 25.62 -7.25
CA HIS A 143 21.47 25.50 -7.14
C HIS A 143 20.92 24.18 -7.77
N PHE A 144 21.53 23.77 -8.90
CA PHE A 144 21.25 22.47 -9.52
C PHE A 144 21.56 21.33 -8.56
N ILE A 145 22.79 21.28 -8.01
CA ILE A 145 23.22 20.22 -7.08
C ILE A 145 22.27 20.17 -5.89
N HIS A 146 21.96 21.33 -5.30
CA HIS A 146 21.07 21.38 -4.14
C HIS A 146 19.66 20.85 -4.46
N SER A 147 19.09 21.20 -5.63
CA SER A 147 17.81 20.67 -6.08
C SER A 147 17.85 19.14 -6.26
N GLN A 148 18.95 18.62 -6.80
CA GLN A 148 19.14 17.16 -6.99
C GLN A 148 19.26 16.41 -5.66
N GLU A 149 19.96 16.98 -4.67
CA GLU A 149 20.09 16.41 -3.34
C GLU A 149 18.73 16.29 -2.64
N VAL A 150 17.88 17.30 -2.78
CA VAL A 150 16.53 17.24 -2.20
C VAL A 150 15.65 16.22 -2.91
N LEU A 151 15.70 16.15 -4.26
CA LEU A 151 15.00 15.11 -5.02
C LEU A 151 15.47 13.69 -4.62
N LYS A 152 16.79 13.53 -4.41
CA LYS A 152 17.33 12.26 -3.91
C LYS A 152 16.74 11.88 -2.54
N LYS A 153 16.68 12.82 -1.59
CA LYS A 153 16.06 12.57 -0.27
C LYS A 153 14.59 12.20 -0.38
N LEU A 154 13.83 12.81 -1.28
CA LEU A 154 12.47 12.43 -1.59
C LEU A 154 12.39 11.02 -2.15
N SER A 155 13.27 10.65 -3.09
CA SER A 155 13.33 9.30 -3.65
C SER A 155 13.65 8.24 -2.59
N ASP A 156 14.64 8.51 -1.72
CA ASP A 156 15.01 7.61 -0.63
C ASP A 156 13.84 7.42 0.36
N LEU A 157 13.09 8.49 0.63
CA LEU A 157 11.90 8.44 1.49
C LEU A 157 10.79 7.60 0.83
N GLN A 158 10.52 7.77 -0.48
CA GLN A 158 9.55 6.95 -1.21
C GLN A 158 9.90 5.46 -1.15
N ALA A 159 11.18 5.12 -1.32
CA ALA A 159 11.65 3.74 -1.22
C ALA A 159 11.44 3.16 0.19
N THR A 160 11.74 3.96 1.23
CA THR A 160 11.56 3.55 2.63
C THR A 160 10.08 3.30 2.96
N GLU A 161 9.20 4.20 2.57
CA GLU A 161 7.76 4.08 2.79
C GLU A 161 7.17 2.89 2.02
N ALA A 162 7.63 2.65 0.78
CA ALA A 162 7.24 1.47 0.01
C ALA A 162 7.66 0.16 0.68
N ASP A 163 8.87 0.10 1.25
CA ASP A 163 9.36 -1.06 2.01
C ASP A 163 8.52 -1.33 3.26
N LEU A 164 8.13 -0.29 4.01
CA LEU A 164 7.26 -0.42 5.18
C LEU A 164 5.88 -0.99 4.80
N LEU A 165 5.28 -0.49 3.72
CA LEU A 165 4.01 -1.01 3.20
C LEU A 165 4.16 -2.46 2.70
N GLY A 166 5.28 -2.78 2.05
CA GLY A 166 5.63 -4.13 1.63
C GLY A 166 5.73 -5.11 2.81
N LYS A 167 6.45 -4.74 3.87
CA LYS A 167 6.57 -5.53 5.10
C LYS A 167 5.22 -5.75 5.77
N SER A 168 4.39 -4.70 5.86
CA SER A 168 3.03 -4.79 6.38
C SER A 168 2.18 -5.77 5.56
N SER A 169 2.28 -5.72 4.23
CA SER A 169 1.58 -6.62 3.32
C SER A 169 2.02 -8.08 3.50
N HIS A 170 3.31 -8.34 3.64
CA HIS A 170 3.85 -9.67 3.94
C HIS A 170 3.35 -10.22 5.27
N TYR A 171 3.31 -9.38 6.30
CA TYR A 171 2.74 -9.77 7.60
C TYR A 171 1.27 -10.19 7.48
N ILE A 172 0.45 -9.40 6.76
CA ILE A 172 -0.97 -9.71 6.53
C ILE A 172 -1.12 -11.03 5.78
N ILE A 173 -0.33 -11.27 4.71
CA ILE A 173 -0.36 -12.51 3.93
C ILE A 173 -0.03 -13.71 4.81
N ASN A 174 1.04 -13.64 5.59
CA ASN A 174 1.44 -14.74 6.47
C ASN A 174 0.40 -15.03 7.55
N SER A 175 -0.17 -13.99 8.17
CA SER A 175 -1.25 -14.13 9.14
C SER A 175 -2.49 -14.79 8.52
N SER A 176 -2.91 -14.35 7.34
CA SER A 176 -4.05 -14.93 6.62
C SER A 176 -3.81 -16.38 6.24
N ARG A 177 -2.59 -16.76 5.88
CA ARG A 177 -2.23 -18.17 5.59
C ARG A 177 -2.42 -19.05 6.81
N ILE A 178 -1.94 -18.64 7.98
CA ILE A 178 -2.11 -19.38 9.25
C ILE A 178 -3.60 -19.49 9.59
N GLN A 179 -4.35 -18.41 9.46
CA GLN A 179 -5.80 -18.40 9.70
C GLN A 179 -6.54 -19.39 8.79
N THR A 180 -6.16 -19.47 7.51
CA THR A 180 -6.74 -20.42 6.55
C THR A 180 -6.48 -21.88 6.96
N TYR A 181 -5.27 -22.22 7.40
CA TYR A 181 -4.98 -23.56 7.90
C TYR A 181 -5.80 -23.91 9.16
N LEU A 182 -5.92 -22.97 10.09
CA LEU A 182 -6.76 -23.16 11.29
C LEU A 182 -8.24 -23.38 10.91
N GLU A 183 -8.74 -22.64 9.92
CA GLU A 183 -10.11 -22.79 9.42
C GLU A 183 -10.36 -24.18 8.81
N LEU A 184 -9.42 -24.69 8.01
CA LEU A 184 -9.51 -26.03 7.45
C LEU A 184 -9.54 -27.10 8.54
N ILE A 185 -8.74 -26.97 9.59
CA ILE A 185 -8.76 -27.88 10.74
C ILE A 185 -10.10 -27.80 11.46
N LEU A 186 -10.64 -26.62 11.72
CA LEU A 186 -11.94 -26.43 12.36
C LEU A 186 -13.08 -27.02 11.52
N LEU A 187 -13.04 -26.86 10.19
CA LEU A 187 -14.01 -27.49 9.28
C LEU A 187 -13.95 -29.00 9.34
N MET A 188 -12.76 -29.60 9.36
CA MET A 188 -12.60 -31.06 9.51
C MET A 188 -13.21 -31.57 10.83
N ILE A 189 -12.95 -30.86 11.93
CA ILE A 189 -13.53 -31.20 13.25
C ILE A 189 -15.06 -31.09 13.21
N LEU A 190 -15.58 -30.03 12.55
CA LEU A 190 -17.04 -29.83 12.42
C LEU A 190 -17.70 -30.94 11.62
N VAL A 191 -17.10 -31.40 10.52
CA VAL A 191 -17.59 -32.55 9.73
C VAL A 191 -17.64 -33.82 10.58
N VAL A 192 -16.57 -34.13 11.31
CA VAL A 192 -16.50 -35.33 12.19
C VAL A 192 -17.57 -35.23 13.29
N ALA A 193 -17.72 -34.07 13.94
CA ALA A 193 -18.74 -33.86 14.96
C ALA A 193 -20.14 -34.02 14.38
N GLY A 194 -20.41 -33.54 13.18
CA GLY A 194 -21.69 -33.73 12.47
C GLY A 194 -22.02 -35.20 12.23
N ILE A 195 -21.06 -35.98 11.74
CA ILE A 195 -21.23 -37.44 11.53
C ILE A 195 -21.58 -38.15 12.85
N ILE A 196 -20.87 -37.81 13.95
CA ILE A 196 -21.13 -38.41 15.26
C ILE A 196 -22.56 -38.10 15.74
N ILE A 197 -23.01 -36.84 15.57
CA ILE A 197 -24.37 -36.44 15.97
C ILE A 197 -25.42 -37.19 15.17
N ILE A 198 -25.28 -37.33 13.86
CA ILE A 198 -26.20 -38.03 12.97
C ILE A 198 -26.28 -39.50 13.37
N ASN A 199 -25.13 -40.17 13.53
CA ASN A 199 -25.09 -41.58 13.89
C ASN A 199 -25.69 -41.85 15.26
N SER A 200 -25.44 -41.00 16.27
CA SER A 200 -26.03 -41.16 17.60
C SER A 200 -27.54 -40.94 17.60
N SER A 201 -28.04 -40.04 16.77
CA SER A 201 -29.49 -39.82 16.61
C SER A 201 -30.19 -41.00 15.91
N ALA A 202 -29.54 -41.60 14.91
CA ALA A 202 -30.07 -42.79 14.20
C ALA A 202 -30.15 -44.02 15.12
N GLN A 203 -29.14 -44.24 15.97
CA GLN A 203 -29.16 -45.35 16.95
C GLN A 203 -30.27 -45.20 17.99
N GLN A 204 -30.57 -43.99 18.45
CA GLN A 204 -31.67 -43.75 19.38
C GLN A 204 -33.03 -43.98 18.72
N ALA A 205 -33.21 -43.61 17.47
CA ALA A 205 -34.44 -43.85 16.72
C ALA A 205 -34.68 -45.37 16.54
N SER A 206 -33.67 -46.17 16.21
CA SER A 206 -33.76 -47.61 16.05
C SER A 206 -34.05 -48.34 17.37
N SER A 207 -33.53 -47.83 18.51
CA SER A 207 -33.81 -48.41 19.84
C SER A 207 -35.28 -48.19 20.30
N LEU A 208 -35.91 -47.12 19.85
CA LEU A 208 -37.32 -46.84 20.13
C LEU A 208 -38.28 -47.75 19.31
N TYR A 209 -37.85 -48.18 18.12
CA TYR A 209 -38.63 -49.12 17.28
C TYR A 209 -38.51 -50.58 17.72
N ASN A 210 -37.46 -50.94 18.46
CA ASN A 210 -37.22 -52.32 18.93
C ASN A 210 -37.69 -52.56 20.38
N TYR A 211 -38.70 -51.85 20.89
CA TYR A 211 -39.34 -52.22 22.16
C TYR A 211 -40.29 -53.43 21.92
N PRO A 212 -39.98 -54.65 22.44
CA PRO A 212 -40.85 -55.83 22.30
C PRO A 212 -41.98 -55.74 23.31
N GLY A 213 -42.97 -54.92 23.03
CA GLY A 213 -44.04 -54.65 23.95
C GLY A 213 -45.40 -54.38 23.35
N MET A 214 -45.57 -54.54 22.02
CA MET A 214 -46.90 -54.31 21.37
C MET A 214 -47.36 -55.42 20.44
N ASN A 215 -47.04 -56.67 20.73
CA ASN A 215 -47.68 -57.78 20.06
C ASN A 215 -48.19 -58.82 21.09
N SER A 216 -49.21 -58.46 21.81
CA SER A 216 -50.01 -59.48 22.55
C SER A 216 -51.32 -58.87 23.04
N TYR A 217 -52.24 -58.67 22.10
CA TYR A 217 -53.67 -58.77 22.35
C TYR A 217 -54.38 -59.15 21.04
N ASN A 218 -54.57 -60.43 20.86
CA ASN A 218 -55.72 -61.08 20.25
C ASN A 218 -56.16 -62.27 21.12
#